data_059fac14a6e083237fc766f8367abe20
#
_entry.id   059fac14a6e083237fc766f8367abe20
#
_cell.length_a   1.000
_cell.length_b   1.000
_cell.length_c   1.000
_cell.angle_alpha   90.00
_cell.angle_beta   90.00
_cell.angle_gamma   90.00
#
_symmetry.space_group_name_H-M   'P 1'
#
loop_
_entity.id
_entity.type
_entity.pdbx_description
1 polymer ?
#
loop_
_entity_poly.entity_id
_entity_poly.type
_entity_poly.pdbx_seq_one_letter_code
_entity_poly.pdbx_strand_id
1 'polypeptide(L)'
;GVDTEVLERFSGPLHTLWATELAAQGESQSPENLSSTSVSTPEVFKINFIFPNGDKYDGDCTRTSSGVFERNGIGIHTTPNGIVYTGSWKDDKMNGFGRLEHFSGAVYEGHFKDNMFHGLGTYTFPTGAKYTGNFNENRVEGEGQYTDIQGLEWCGNFHFKAAPGLRLKLHM
;
A
#
# COMPACT_ATOMS: atom_id res chain seq x y z
N GLY A 1 -6.83 -29.01 4.21
CA GLY A 1 -7.18 -28.06 3.16
C GLY A 1 -6.67 -26.68 3.51
N VAL A 2 -6.43 -25.86 2.49
CA VAL A 2 -6.21 -24.44 2.69
C VAL A 2 -7.44 -23.92 3.41
N ASP A 3 -7.21 -23.22 4.50
CA ASP A 3 -8.29 -22.69 5.30
C ASP A 3 -9.06 -21.65 4.45
N THR A 4 -10.28 -22.01 4.06
CA THR A 4 -11.15 -21.14 3.25
C THR A 4 -11.40 -19.80 3.95
N GLU A 5 -11.35 -19.77 5.27
CA GLU A 5 -11.44 -18.56 6.07
C GLU A 5 -10.31 -17.55 5.77
N VAL A 6 -9.13 -18.05 5.45
CA VAL A 6 -7.98 -17.19 5.08
C VAL A 6 -8.19 -16.58 3.69
N LEU A 7 -8.72 -17.34 2.76
CA LEU A 7 -9.01 -16.84 1.40
C LEU A 7 -10.18 -15.85 1.39
N GLU A 8 -11.16 -16.05 2.26
CA GLU A 8 -12.27 -15.11 2.44
C GLU A 8 -11.81 -13.76 2.99
N ARG A 9 -10.73 -13.73 3.77
CA ARG A 9 -10.13 -12.47 4.25
C ARG A 9 -9.56 -11.61 3.14
N PHE A 10 -9.13 -12.19 2.02
CA PHE A 10 -8.72 -11.44 0.83
C PHE A 10 -9.91 -10.84 0.05
N SER A 11 -11.10 -11.34 0.28
CA SER A 11 -12.32 -10.86 -0.38
C SER A 11 -13.11 -9.84 0.44
N GLY A 12 -12.71 -9.61 1.70
CA GLY A 12 -13.42 -8.74 2.62
C GLY A 12 -13.14 -7.26 2.42
N PRO A 13 -14.04 -6.37 2.90
CA PRO A 13 -13.89 -4.93 2.79
C PRO A 13 -12.69 -4.37 3.58
N LEU A 14 -12.06 -5.16 4.46
CA LEU A 14 -10.94 -4.72 5.30
C LEU A 14 -9.68 -4.40 4.49
N HIS A 15 -9.42 -5.09 3.37
CA HIS A 15 -8.25 -4.82 2.52
C HIS A 15 -8.39 -3.53 1.71
N THR A 16 -9.61 -3.23 1.29
CA THR A 16 -9.93 -1.97 0.61
C THR A 16 -9.86 -0.78 1.56
N LEU A 17 -10.11 -0.98 2.85
CA LEU A 17 -10.15 0.11 3.83
C LEU A 17 -8.76 0.64 4.20
N TRP A 18 -7.71 -0.18 4.21
CA TRP A 18 -6.40 0.26 4.69
C TRP A 18 -5.72 1.26 3.76
N ALA A 19 -5.63 0.94 2.48
CA ALA A 19 -5.07 1.86 1.50
C ALA A 19 -6.00 3.07 1.29
N THR A 20 -7.31 2.88 1.41
CA THR A 20 -8.32 3.93 1.29
C THR A 20 -8.32 4.86 2.51
N GLU A 21 -8.11 4.34 3.72
CA GLU A 21 -7.99 5.17 4.93
C GLU A 21 -6.80 6.12 4.84
N LEU A 22 -5.64 5.66 4.37
CA LEU A 22 -4.48 6.52 4.13
C LEU A 22 -4.73 7.55 3.03
N ALA A 23 -5.49 7.19 2.00
CA ALA A 23 -5.85 8.07 0.90
C ALA A 23 -6.88 9.13 1.27
N ALA A 24 -7.93 8.75 2.02
CA ALA A 24 -9.00 9.66 2.40
C ALA A 24 -8.56 10.74 3.40
N GLN A 25 -7.50 10.48 4.15
CA GLN A 25 -6.98 11.39 5.15
C GLN A 25 -5.95 12.40 4.60
N GLY A 26 -5.58 12.27 3.34
CA GLY A 26 -4.59 13.09 2.66
C GLY A 26 -5.14 14.32 1.96
N GLU A 27 -6.32 14.81 2.28
CA GLU A 27 -6.75 16.11 1.76
C GLU A 27 -5.90 17.22 2.39
N SER A 28 -4.95 17.69 1.59
CA SER A 28 -4.00 18.73 1.96
C SER A 28 -4.70 20.06 2.19
N GLN A 29 -4.59 20.58 3.40
CA GLN A 29 -4.72 22.01 3.62
C GLN A 29 -3.33 22.64 3.47
N SER A 30 -3.21 23.48 2.45
CA SER A 30 -1.97 24.19 2.12
C SER A 30 -1.57 25.21 3.19
N PRO A 31 -0.29 25.42 3.43
CA PRO A 31 0.20 26.70 3.89
C PRO A 31 0.30 27.66 2.71
N GLU A 32 -0.24 28.85 2.88
CA GLU A 32 -0.35 29.88 1.84
C GLU A 32 0.99 30.52 1.46
N ASN A 33 1.11 30.81 0.16
CA ASN A 33 1.87 31.87 -0.54
C ASN A 33 3.37 31.72 -0.76
N LEU A 34 3.69 31.63 -2.05
CA LEU A 34 4.66 32.51 -2.75
C LEU A 34 4.73 32.16 -4.24
N SER A 35 4.57 33.17 -5.08
CA SER A 35 4.57 33.08 -6.55
C SER A 35 5.96 33.16 -7.16
N SER A 36 6.26 32.33 -8.16
CA SER A 36 7.07 32.70 -9.33
C SER A 36 7.02 31.63 -10.42
N THR A 37 6.78 32.08 -11.64
CA THR A 37 6.72 31.30 -12.87
C THR A 37 8.10 31.03 -13.44
N SER A 38 8.46 29.77 -13.60
CA SER A 38 9.42 29.31 -14.61
C SER A 38 9.19 27.82 -14.86
N VAL A 39 9.13 27.44 -16.14
CA VAL A 39 9.02 26.04 -16.57
C VAL A 39 10.34 25.36 -16.30
N SER A 40 10.47 24.74 -15.15
CA SER A 40 11.57 23.86 -14.79
C SER A 40 11.01 22.58 -14.20
N THR A 41 11.79 21.49 -14.24
CA THR A 41 11.53 20.26 -13.49
C THR A 41 11.06 20.64 -12.08
N PRO A 42 9.99 20.02 -11.56
CA PRO A 42 9.45 20.36 -10.26
C PRO A 42 10.55 20.22 -9.21
N GLU A 43 10.77 21.27 -8.43
CA GLU A 43 11.72 21.27 -7.34
C GLU A 43 11.23 20.33 -6.24
N VAL A 44 12.10 19.43 -5.79
CA VAL A 44 11.80 18.48 -4.72
C VAL A 44 12.21 19.07 -3.39
N PHE A 45 11.27 19.09 -2.45
CA PHE A 45 11.50 19.53 -1.08
C PHE A 45 11.42 18.33 -0.14
N LYS A 46 12.21 18.38 0.92
CA LYS A 46 12.03 17.45 2.04
C LYS A 46 11.26 18.15 3.14
N ILE A 47 10.13 17.55 3.53
CA ILE A 47 9.26 18.12 4.56
C ILE A 47 8.99 17.12 5.67
N ASN A 48 8.67 17.66 6.83
CA ASN A 48 8.10 16.95 7.95
C ASN A 48 6.79 17.66 8.31
N PHE A 49 5.67 17.04 7.99
CA PHE A 49 4.37 17.68 8.08
C PHE A 49 3.42 16.91 8.98
N ILE A 50 2.65 17.62 9.81
CA ILE A 50 1.60 17.04 10.65
C ILE A 50 0.26 17.54 10.12
N PHE A 51 -0.60 16.59 9.71
CA PHE A 51 -1.95 16.89 9.24
C PHE A 51 -2.89 17.21 10.43
N PRO A 52 -4.00 17.91 10.17
CA PRO A 52 -4.97 18.24 11.24
C PRO A 52 -5.54 17.03 11.98
N ASN A 53 -5.63 15.87 11.31
CA ASN A 53 -6.10 14.61 11.91
C ASN A 53 -5.04 13.89 12.77
N GLY A 54 -3.81 14.43 12.84
CA GLY A 54 -2.71 13.84 13.57
C GLY A 54 -1.80 12.91 12.75
N ASP A 55 -2.10 12.69 11.49
CA ASP A 55 -1.20 11.98 10.57
C ASP A 55 0.10 12.76 10.41
N LYS A 56 1.18 12.05 10.14
CA LYS A 56 2.51 12.63 9.88
C LYS A 56 3.03 12.15 8.56
N TYR A 57 3.65 13.07 7.82
CA TYR A 57 4.42 12.74 6.63
C TYR A 57 5.84 13.28 6.75
N ASP A 58 6.82 12.42 6.47
CA ASP A 58 8.23 12.77 6.43
C ASP A 58 8.83 12.26 5.12
N GLY A 59 9.22 13.18 4.25
CA GLY A 59 9.78 12.79 2.97
C GLY A 59 9.70 13.85 1.89
N ASP A 60 9.79 13.40 0.65
CA ASP A 60 9.84 14.23 -0.54
C ASP A 60 8.46 14.76 -0.91
N CYS A 61 8.41 16.00 -1.32
CA CYS A 61 7.23 16.62 -1.90
C CYS A 61 7.61 17.57 -3.04
N THR A 62 6.64 17.85 -3.87
CA THR A 62 6.73 18.86 -4.93
C THR A 62 5.59 19.85 -4.77
N ARG A 63 5.69 20.96 -5.48
CA ARG A 63 4.71 22.03 -5.44
C ARG A 63 4.03 22.14 -6.79
N THR A 64 2.70 22.15 -6.79
CA THR A 64 1.92 22.38 -8.01
C THR A 64 2.04 23.84 -8.45
N SER A 65 1.63 24.13 -9.68
CA SER A 65 1.57 25.50 -10.22
C SER A 65 0.66 26.43 -9.40
N SER A 66 -0.33 25.86 -8.70
CA SER A 66 -1.21 26.59 -7.78
C SER A 66 -0.62 26.78 -6.38
N GLY A 67 0.58 26.23 -6.13
CA GLY A 67 1.27 26.36 -4.85
C GLY A 67 0.93 25.30 -3.81
N VAL A 68 0.20 24.25 -4.18
CA VAL A 68 -0.15 23.13 -3.29
C VAL A 68 1.01 22.15 -3.23
N PHE A 69 1.38 21.72 -2.03
CA PHE A 69 2.36 20.65 -1.85
C PHE A 69 1.72 19.28 -2.06
N GLU A 70 2.41 18.43 -2.82
CA GLU A 70 2.02 17.05 -3.06
C GLU A 70 3.18 16.12 -2.70
N ARG A 71 2.86 15.01 -2.07
CA ARG A 71 3.84 13.95 -1.80
C ARG A 71 4.28 13.36 -3.15
N ASN A 72 5.54 13.49 -3.44
CA ASN A 72 6.18 13.02 -4.68
C ASN A 72 7.62 12.62 -4.37
N GLY A 73 8.00 11.41 -4.73
CA GLY A 73 9.30 10.85 -4.39
C GLY A 73 9.18 9.80 -3.30
N ILE A 74 10.07 9.80 -2.34
CA ILE A 74 10.11 8.82 -1.24
C ILE A 74 9.68 9.49 0.05
N GLY A 75 8.82 8.82 0.80
CA GLY A 75 8.37 9.34 2.09
C GLY A 75 7.68 8.33 2.98
N ILE A 76 7.57 8.69 4.25
CA ILE A 76 6.94 7.89 5.30
C ILE A 76 5.69 8.62 5.79
N HIS A 77 4.55 7.96 5.72
CA HIS A 77 3.29 8.46 6.26
C HIS A 77 2.86 7.59 7.43
N THR A 78 2.58 8.21 8.56
CA THR A 78 2.20 7.52 9.80
C THR A 78 0.88 8.06 10.30
N THR A 79 -0.06 7.17 10.66
CA THR A 79 -1.33 7.56 11.29
C THR A 79 -1.24 7.41 12.81
N PRO A 80 -2.08 8.14 13.58
CA PRO A 80 -2.08 8.02 15.05
C PRO A 80 -2.41 6.62 15.56
N ASN A 81 -3.19 5.84 14.80
CA ASN A 81 -3.56 4.47 15.15
C ASN A 81 -2.49 3.43 14.79
N GLY A 82 -1.35 3.85 14.20
CA GLY A 82 -0.22 2.97 13.96
C GLY A 82 -0.13 2.33 12.58
N ILE A 83 -0.83 2.88 11.57
CA ILE A 83 -0.59 2.51 10.18
C ILE A 83 0.62 3.29 9.67
N VAL A 84 1.58 2.59 9.04
CA VAL A 84 2.80 3.19 8.49
C VAL A 84 2.96 2.79 7.04
N TYR A 85 3.06 3.78 6.15
CA TYR A 85 3.48 3.57 4.77
C TYR A 85 4.88 4.13 4.57
N THR A 86 5.78 3.32 4.02
CA THR A 86 7.13 3.72 3.63
C THR A 86 7.33 3.35 2.17
N GLY A 87 7.57 4.33 1.33
CA GLY A 87 7.79 4.05 -0.09
C GLY A 87 7.62 5.25 -0.99
N SER A 88 7.37 4.97 -2.25
CA SER A 88 7.27 6.01 -3.27
C SER A 88 5.87 6.58 -3.39
N TRP A 89 5.84 7.85 -3.77
CA TRP A 89 4.66 8.68 -3.92
C TRP A 89 4.68 9.35 -5.28
N LYS A 90 3.52 9.52 -5.87
CA LYS A 90 3.33 10.28 -7.10
C LYS A 90 2.00 11.02 -7.06
N ASP A 91 2.05 12.34 -7.29
CA ASP A 91 0.87 13.20 -7.32
C ASP A 91 -0.03 12.98 -6.10
N ASP A 92 0.61 12.99 -4.92
CA ASP A 92 -0.01 12.85 -3.60
C ASP A 92 -0.64 11.47 -3.32
N LYS A 93 -0.27 10.46 -4.10
CA LYS A 93 -0.76 9.08 -3.95
C LYS A 93 0.39 8.10 -3.78
N MET A 94 0.15 7.05 -3.01
CA MET A 94 1.05 5.89 -2.96
C MET A 94 1.11 5.27 -4.35
N ASN A 95 2.31 5.20 -4.92
CA ASN A 95 2.52 4.75 -6.29
C ASN A 95 3.94 4.22 -6.44
N GLY A 96 4.11 3.09 -7.13
CA GLY A 96 5.40 2.43 -7.24
C GLY A 96 5.65 1.47 -6.08
N PHE A 97 6.90 1.30 -5.68
CA PHE A 97 7.27 0.38 -4.61
C PHE A 97 7.01 0.98 -3.23
N GLY A 98 6.45 0.15 -2.32
CA GLY A 98 6.24 0.57 -0.95
C GLY A 98 5.95 -0.58 0.01
N ARG A 99 5.95 -0.23 1.29
CA ARG A 99 5.61 -1.11 2.40
C ARG A 99 4.55 -0.46 3.26
N LEU A 100 3.43 -1.13 3.43
CA LEU A 100 2.34 -0.71 4.30
C LEU A 100 2.25 -1.65 5.50
N GLU A 101 2.41 -1.10 6.70
CA GLU A 101 2.25 -1.81 7.96
C GLU A 101 0.94 -1.38 8.62
N HIS A 102 0.11 -2.35 8.91
CA HIS A 102 -1.14 -2.11 9.63
C HIS A 102 -0.97 -2.37 11.13
N PHE A 103 -1.73 -1.68 11.96
CA PHE A 103 -1.66 -1.83 13.42
C PHE A 103 -2.01 -3.26 13.90
N SER A 104 -2.71 -4.05 13.10
CA SER A 104 -2.99 -5.47 13.38
C SER A 104 -1.76 -6.38 13.27
N GLY A 105 -0.66 -5.89 12.70
CA GLY A 105 0.53 -6.66 12.37
C GLY A 105 0.56 -7.16 10.93
N ALA A 106 -0.49 -6.93 10.14
CA ALA A 106 -0.46 -7.22 8.72
C ALA A 106 0.48 -6.27 7.98
N VAL A 107 1.16 -6.78 6.96
CA VAL A 107 2.13 -6.03 6.16
C VAL A 107 1.93 -6.33 4.68
N TYR A 108 1.90 -5.29 3.85
CA TYR A 108 2.03 -5.42 2.41
C TYR A 108 3.34 -4.80 1.94
N GLU A 109 4.10 -5.54 1.15
CA GLU A 109 5.29 -5.06 0.45
C GLU A 109 5.16 -5.34 -1.04
N GLY A 110 5.25 -4.31 -1.87
CA GLY A 110 5.16 -4.48 -3.31
C GLY A 110 4.76 -3.21 -4.04
N HIS A 111 4.16 -3.42 -5.18
CA HIS A 111 3.73 -2.32 -6.04
C HIS A 111 2.39 -1.73 -5.59
N PHE A 112 2.33 -0.43 -5.67
CA PHE A 112 1.12 0.38 -5.47
C PHE A 112 0.81 1.15 -6.75
N LYS A 113 -0.46 1.40 -6.95
CA LYS A 113 -0.97 2.30 -7.99
C LYS A 113 -2.19 3.03 -7.45
N ASP A 114 -2.14 4.36 -7.48
CA ASP A 114 -3.25 5.21 -7.05
C ASP A 114 -3.83 4.81 -5.68
N ASN A 115 -2.95 4.69 -4.68
CA ASN A 115 -3.27 4.30 -3.30
C ASN A 115 -3.74 2.85 -3.11
N MET A 116 -3.58 2.00 -4.11
CA MET A 116 -4.04 0.61 -4.05
C MET A 116 -2.87 -0.37 -4.23
N PHE A 117 -2.98 -1.54 -3.60
CA PHE A 117 -2.14 -2.68 -3.93
C PHE A 117 -2.39 -3.06 -5.39
N HIS A 118 -1.35 -3.06 -6.19
CA HIS A 118 -1.48 -3.32 -7.62
C HIS A 118 -0.17 -3.87 -8.19
N GLY A 119 -0.25 -4.92 -9.01
CA GLY A 119 0.93 -5.60 -9.51
C GLY A 119 1.50 -6.60 -8.51
N LEU A 120 2.79 -6.88 -8.59
CA LEU A 120 3.44 -7.88 -7.74
C LEU A 120 3.63 -7.38 -6.32
N GLY A 121 3.32 -8.25 -5.35
CA GLY A 121 3.52 -7.94 -3.96
C GLY A 121 3.40 -9.15 -3.05
N THR A 122 3.77 -8.93 -1.79
CA THR A 122 3.65 -9.92 -0.72
C THR A 122 2.81 -9.33 0.40
N TYR A 123 1.72 -10.00 0.72
CA TYR A 123 0.88 -9.69 1.86
C TYR A 123 1.15 -10.68 2.98
N THR A 124 1.54 -10.17 4.13
CA THR A 124 1.74 -10.96 5.35
C THR A 124 0.59 -10.70 6.30
N PHE A 125 -0.12 -11.78 6.66
CA PHE A 125 -1.21 -11.72 7.64
C PHE A 125 -0.67 -11.52 9.05
N PRO A 126 -1.49 -11.04 9.99
CA PRO A 126 -1.10 -10.96 11.40
C PRO A 126 -0.65 -12.29 12.00
N THR A 127 -1.14 -13.40 11.48
CA THR A 127 -0.76 -14.76 11.89
C THR A 127 0.64 -15.17 11.45
N GLY A 128 1.24 -14.48 10.47
CA GLY A 128 2.50 -14.82 9.85
C GLY A 128 2.36 -15.57 8.53
N ALA A 129 1.17 -16.01 8.16
CA ALA A 129 0.90 -16.55 6.82
C ALA A 129 1.14 -15.47 5.77
N LYS A 130 1.51 -15.86 4.54
CA LYS A 130 1.85 -14.94 3.46
C LYS A 130 1.18 -15.32 2.15
N TYR A 131 0.80 -14.31 1.39
CA TYR A 131 0.49 -14.44 -0.02
C TYR A 131 1.51 -13.63 -0.83
N THR A 132 2.09 -14.24 -1.86
CA THR A 132 2.97 -13.57 -2.82
C THR A 132 2.43 -13.80 -4.23
N GLY A 133 2.19 -12.73 -4.96
CA GLY A 133 1.65 -12.81 -6.31
C GLY A 133 1.12 -11.48 -6.81
N ASN A 134 0.19 -11.57 -7.74
CA ASN A 134 -0.42 -10.40 -8.35
C ASN A 134 -1.60 -9.85 -7.56
N PHE A 135 -1.65 -8.53 -7.51
CA PHE A 135 -2.78 -7.76 -7.01
C PHE A 135 -3.35 -6.90 -8.13
N ASN A 136 -4.65 -6.71 -8.11
CA ASN A 136 -5.35 -5.80 -8.99
C ASN A 136 -6.36 -5.00 -8.16
N GLU A 137 -6.10 -3.71 -8.00
CA GLU A 137 -6.94 -2.79 -7.22
C GLU A 137 -7.33 -3.36 -5.84
N ASN A 138 -6.33 -3.66 -5.01
CA ASN A 138 -6.45 -4.26 -3.68
C ASN A 138 -6.95 -5.71 -3.63
N ARG A 139 -7.03 -6.38 -4.78
CA ARG A 139 -7.53 -7.76 -4.87
C ARG A 139 -6.41 -8.70 -5.29
N VAL A 140 -6.41 -9.89 -4.70
CA VAL A 140 -5.55 -10.97 -5.17
C VAL A 140 -6.08 -11.50 -6.50
N GLU A 141 -5.23 -11.59 -7.50
CA GLU A 141 -5.62 -12.03 -8.84
C GLU A 141 -4.48 -12.72 -9.57
N GLY A 142 -4.78 -13.85 -10.20
CA GLY A 142 -3.84 -14.58 -11.05
C GLY A 142 -2.92 -15.53 -10.30
N GLU A 143 -1.82 -15.86 -10.92
CA GLU A 143 -0.80 -16.78 -10.37
C GLU A 143 -0.20 -16.25 -9.09
N GLY A 144 -0.10 -17.11 -8.08
CA GLY A 144 0.48 -16.71 -6.81
C GLY A 144 0.82 -17.91 -5.93
N GLN A 145 1.38 -17.59 -4.76
CA GLN A 145 1.79 -18.55 -3.76
C GLN A 145 1.29 -18.12 -2.39
N TYR A 146 0.62 -19.05 -1.71
CA TYR A 146 0.23 -18.88 -0.31
C TYR A 146 1.11 -19.75 0.57
N THR A 147 1.70 -19.16 1.60
CA THR A 147 2.48 -19.86 2.62
C THR A 147 1.71 -19.79 3.93
N ASP A 148 1.33 -20.95 4.46
CA ASP A 148 0.59 -21.02 5.71
C ASP A 148 1.49 -20.82 6.95
N ILE A 149 0.88 -20.77 8.13
CA ILE A 149 1.61 -20.56 9.38
C ILE A 149 2.58 -21.71 9.73
N GLN A 150 2.42 -22.86 9.11
CA GLN A 150 3.31 -24.02 9.26
C GLN A 150 4.47 -24.02 8.27
N GLY A 151 4.48 -23.05 7.35
CA GLY A 151 5.49 -22.91 6.31
C GLY A 151 5.20 -23.72 5.06
N LEU A 152 4.05 -24.38 4.96
CA LEU A 152 3.63 -25.09 3.75
C LEU A 152 3.22 -24.10 2.67
N GLU A 153 3.68 -24.34 1.45
CA GLU A 153 3.47 -23.47 0.30
C GLU A 153 2.45 -24.07 -0.66
N TRP A 154 1.47 -23.26 -1.04
CA TRP A 154 0.38 -23.61 -1.94
C TRP A 154 0.43 -22.69 -3.15
N CYS A 155 0.51 -23.25 -4.35
CA CYS A 155 0.57 -22.49 -5.61
C CYS A 155 -0.70 -22.71 -6.42
N GLY A 156 -1.06 -21.71 -7.17
CA GLY A 156 -2.17 -21.79 -8.10
C GLY A 156 -2.65 -20.44 -8.57
N ASN A 157 -3.82 -20.44 -9.18
CA ASN A 157 -4.53 -19.23 -9.57
C ASN A 157 -5.44 -18.77 -8.44
N PHE A 158 -5.26 -17.52 -8.05
CA PHE A 158 -6.05 -16.89 -6.99
C PHE A 158 -7.03 -15.91 -7.61
N HIS A 159 -8.27 -15.93 -7.12
CA HIS A 159 -9.28 -14.92 -7.39
C HIS A 159 -9.69 -14.29 -6.07
N PHE A 160 -10.20 -13.07 -6.13
CA PHE A 160 -10.55 -12.35 -4.92
C PHE A 160 -11.62 -13.06 -4.05
N LYS A 161 -12.38 -14.02 -4.61
CA LYS A 161 -13.41 -14.79 -3.90
C LYS A 161 -13.03 -16.23 -3.61
N ALA A 162 -12.10 -16.79 -4.36
CA ALA A 162 -11.73 -18.21 -4.22
C ALA A 162 -10.39 -18.48 -4.89
N ALA A 163 -9.71 -19.52 -4.46
CA ALA A 163 -8.49 -20.02 -5.08
C ALA A 163 -8.73 -21.47 -5.51
N PRO A 164 -9.37 -21.69 -6.67
CA PRO A 164 -9.62 -23.04 -7.15
C PRO A 164 -8.35 -23.73 -7.62
N GLY A 165 -8.22 -25.02 -7.35
CA GLY A 165 -7.14 -25.85 -7.84
C GLY A 165 -5.76 -25.53 -7.24
N LEU A 166 -5.71 -25.13 -6.00
CA LEU A 166 -4.43 -24.92 -5.30
C LEU A 166 -3.66 -26.23 -5.18
N ARG A 167 -2.37 -26.15 -5.44
CA ARG A 167 -1.45 -27.27 -5.33
C ARG A 167 -0.38 -27.00 -4.30
N LEU A 168 -0.13 -28.01 -3.46
CA LEU A 168 1.00 -27.95 -2.54
C LEU A 168 2.31 -28.00 -3.30
N LYS A 169 3.20 -27.07 -3.01
CA LYS A 169 4.55 -27.05 -3.55
C LYS A 169 5.42 -27.98 -2.73
N LEU A 170 5.92 -29.03 -3.38
CA LEU A 170 6.83 -29.97 -2.75
C LEU A 170 8.27 -29.46 -2.91
N HIS A 171 8.92 -29.23 -1.79
CA HIS A 171 10.37 -29.01 -1.76
C HIS A 171 11.04 -30.38 -1.68
N MET A 172 11.72 -30.72 -2.74
CA MET A 172 12.63 -31.87 -2.74
C MET A 172 14.07 -31.42 -2.67
#